data_d48ee1c67481019a0030acf9a57cd4f7
#
_entry.id   d48ee1c67481019a0030acf9a57cd4f7
#
_cell.length_a   1.000
_cell.length_b   1.000
_cell.length_c   1.000
_cell.angle_alpha   90.00
_cell.angle_beta   90.00
_cell.angle_gamma   90.00
#
_symmetry.space_group_name_H-M   'P 1'
#
loop_
_entity.id
_entity.type
_entity.pdbx_description
1 polymer ?
#
loop_
_entity_poly.entity_id
_entity_poly.type
_entity_poly.pdbx_seq_one_letter_code
_entity_poly.pdbx_strand_id
1 'polypeptide(L)'
;MTITYDLDLNSFQAWSGAKDTLDRIQREGKCEELENILEDLYPDGMTETQLNDLLWFDSEQVYEWLGIRSEEQIRKEIKEAEDELADMQSDLEDELDDEELTTEERAEIIDGYQPDIDEIKERISDLNEELENI
;
A
#
# COMPACT_ATOMS: atom_id res chain seq x y z
N MET A 1 13.11 3.35 -30.60
CA MET A 1 13.64 2.00 -30.39
C MET A 1 12.53 1.09 -29.85
N THR A 2 12.44 -0.13 -30.33
CA THR A 2 11.45 -1.09 -29.88
C THR A 2 12.08 -2.05 -28.88
N ILE A 3 11.42 -2.22 -27.73
CA ILE A 3 11.83 -3.17 -26.70
C ILE A 3 11.06 -4.48 -26.91
N THR A 4 11.78 -5.58 -27.03
CA THR A 4 11.21 -6.92 -27.22
C THR A 4 11.52 -7.81 -26.00
N TYR A 5 11.67 -9.13 -26.19
CA TYR A 5 11.89 -10.08 -25.12
C TYR A 5 13.20 -9.90 -24.34
N ASP A 6 14.10 -9.03 -24.80
CA ASP A 6 15.36 -8.70 -24.11
C ASP A 6 15.20 -7.55 -23.14
N LEU A 7 13.98 -7.18 -22.81
CA LEU A 7 13.70 -6.09 -21.86
C LEU A 7 14.33 -6.38 -20.48
N ASP A 8 15.11 -5.42 -20.00
CA ASP A 8 15.68 -5.44 -18.66
C ASP A 8 15.29 -4.15 -17.93
N LEU A 9 14.31 -4.25 -17.04
CA LEU A 9 13.81 -3.11 -16.29
C LEU A 9 14.81 -2.58 -15.25
N ASN A 10 15.79 -3.40 -14.85
CA ASN A 10 16.85 -2.93 -13.95
C ASN A 10 17.82 -1.98 -14.66
N SER A 11 17.92 -2.07 -15.98
CA SER A 11 18.78 -1.23 -16.80
C SER A 11 18.02 -0.12 -17.54
N PHE A 12 16.70 -0.18 -17.57
CA PHE A 12 15.88 0.81 -18.26
C PHE A 12 15.97 2.17 -17.56
N GLN A 13 16.24 3.22 -18.33
CA GLN A 13 16.32 4.58 -17.81
C GLN A 13 15.02 5.32 -18.09
N ALA A 14 14.11 5.30 -17.10
CA ALA A 14 12.86 6.04 -17.15
C ALA A 14 13.10 7.54 -16.97
N TRP A 15 12.17 8.35 -17.42
CA TRP A 15 12.24 9.80 -17.28
C TRP A 15 10.94 10.34 -16.71
N SER A 16 11.02 11.56 -16.15
CA SER A 16 9.88 12.24 -15.52
C SER A 16 9.23 11.38 -14.42
N GLY A 17 7.91 11.36 -14.33
CA GLY A 17 7.17 10.63 -13.32
C GLY A 17 7.37 9.11 -13.35
N ALA A 18 7.70 8.55 -14.51
CA ALA A 18 7.94 7.11 -14.66
C ALA A 18 9.14 6.63 -13.85
N LYS A 19 10.12 7.51 -13.62
CA LYS A 19 11.32 7.16 -12.84
C LYS A 19 10.96 6.72 -11.42
N ASP A 20 10.06 7.41 -10.76
CA ASP A 20 9.63 7.08 -9.42
C ASP A 20 8.94 5.73 -9.36
N THR A 21 8.09 5.43 -10.35
CA THR A 21 7.40 4.13 -10.47
C THR A 21 8.40 3.01 -10.65
N LEU A 22 9.35 3.18 -11.57
CA LEU A 22 10.37 2.17 -11.84
C LEU A 22 11.27 1.94 -10.62
N ASP A 23 11.70 3.01 -9.94
CA ASP A 23 12.51 2.91 -8.73
C ASP A 23 11.78 2.08 -7.66
N ARG A 24 10.49 2.28 -7.49
CA ARG A 24 9.66 1.51 -6.54
C ARG A 24 9.63 0.03 -6.93
N ILE A 25 9.41 -0.26 -8.20
CA ILE A 25 9.37 -1.64 -8.72
C ILE A 25 10.70 -2.34 -8.49
N GLN A 26 11.82 -1.66 -8.75
CA GLN A 26 13.15 -2.19 -8.51
C GLN A 26 13.41 -2.49 -7.05
N ARG A 27 13.01 -1.59 -6.15
CA ARG A 27 13.16 -1.78 -4.70
C ARG A 27 12.33 -2.94 -4.17
N GLU A 28 11.14 -3.16 -4.74
CA GLU A 28 10.27 -4.27 -4.36
C GLU A 28 10.70 -5.61 -4.99
N GLY A 29 11.68 -5.59 -5.88
CA GLY A 29 12.17 -6.80 -6.56
C GLY A 29 11.17 -7.41 -7.53
N LYS A 30 10.35 -6.57 -8.17
CA LYS A 30 9.25 -7.01 -9.05
C LYS A 30 9.52 -6.80 -10.53
N CYS A 31 10.74 -6.43 -10.92
CA CYS A 31 11.08 -6.17 -12.32
C CYS A 31 10.81 -7.37 -13.22
N GLU A 32 11.21 -8.57 -12.79
CA GLU A 32 11.03 -9.80 -13.57
C GLU A 32 9.55 -10.12 -13.77
N GLU A 33 8.72 -9.96 -12.72
CA GLU A 33 7.28 -10.16 -12.82
C GLU A 33 6.66 -9.22 -13.84
N LEU A 34 7.05 -7.93 -13.81
CA LEU A 34 6.55 -6.96 -14.77
C LEU A 34 7.00 -7.28 -16.19
N GLU A 35 8.25 -7.69 -16.37
CA GLU A 35 8.77 -8.11 -17.68
C GLU A 35 7.94 -9.25 -18.27
N ASN A 36 7.59 -10.24 -17.46
CA ASN A 36 6.76 -11.35 -17.88
C ASN A 36 5.34 -10.92 -18.26
N ILE A 37 4.75 -10.02 -17.50
CA ILE A 37 3.42 -9.45 -17.80
C ILE A 37 3.45 -8.68 -19.11
N LEU A 38 4.48 -7.87 -19.34
CA LEU A 38 4.61 -7.08 -20.55
C LEU A 38 4.83 -7.96 -21.79
N GLU A 39 5.57 -9.05 -21.67
CA GLU A 39 5.74 -10.02 -22.74
C GLU A 39 4.40 -10.64 -23.17
N ASP A 40 3.54 -10.95 -22.20
CA ASP A 40 2.21 -11.50 -22.48
C ASP A 40 1.26 -10.47 -23.13
N LEU A 41 1.32 -9.23 -22.67
CA LEU A 41 0.45 -8.15 -23.16
C LEU A 41 0.93 -7.57 -24.49
N TYR A 42 2.23 -7.51 -24.71
CA TYR A 42 2.85 -6.92 -25.87
C TYR A 42 3.83 -7.92 -26.53
N PRO A 43 3.31 -9.01 -27.12
CA PRO A 43 4.16 -10.07 -27.67
C PRO A 43 5.06 -9.61 -28.80
N ASP A 44 4.70 -8.53 -29.50
CA ASP A 44 5.50 -7.93 -30.57
C ASP A 44 6.46 -6.86 -30.06
N GLY A 45 6.51 -6.65 -28.75
CA GLY A 45 7.34 -5.65 -28.13
C GLY A 45 6.65 -4.29 -28.00
N MET A 46 7.36 -3.32 -27.45
CA MET A 46 6.87 -1.96 -27.26
C MET A 46 8.03 -0.96 -27.39
N THR A 47 7.72 0.29 -27.64
CA THR A 47 8.74 1.34 -27.69
C THR A 47 9.11 1.79 -26.26
N GLU A 48 10.27 2.43 -26.13
CA GLU A 48 10.68 3.02 -24.85
C GLU A 48 9.69 4.07 -24.36
N THR A 49 9.12 4.86 -25.29
CA THR A 49 8.09 5.85 -24.95
C THR A 49 6.84 5.19 -24.43
N GLN A 50 6.39 4.10 -25.04
CA GLN A 50 5.22 3.34 -24.58
C GLN A 50 5.46 2.79 -23.17
N LEU A 51 6.63 2.24 -22.91
CA LEU A 51 6.99 1.73 -21.57
C LEU A 51 7.02 2.85 -20.54
N ASN A 52 7.66 3.97 -20.88
CA ASN A 52 7.74 5.11 -20.00
C ASN A 52 6.35 5.68 -19.67
N ASP A 53 5.50 5.80 -20.68
CA ASP A 53 4.13 6.29 -20.50
C ASP A 53 3.30 5.35 -19.63
N LEU A 54 3.46 4.04 -19.81
CA LEU A 54 2.81 3.04 -18.95
C LEU A 54 3.22 3.21 -17.48
N LEU A 55 4.51 3.37 -17.22
CA LEU A 55 5.03 3.55 -15.87
C LEU A 55 4.63 4.89 -15.25
N TRP A 56 4.38 5.89 -16.09
CA TRP A 56 4.01 7.24 -15.64
C TRP A 56 2.50 7.38 -15.44
N PHE A 57 1.73 7.15 -16.50
CA PHE A 57 0.29 7.44 -16.50
C PHE A 57 -0.56 6.29 -15.97
N ASP A 58 -0.11 5.06 -16.11
CA ASP A 58 -0.80 3.86 -15.67
C ASP A 58 -0.10 3.18 -14.47
N SER A 59 0.62 3.95 -13.67
CA SER A 59 1.38 3.43 -12.52
C SER A 59 0.51 2.63 -11.54
N GLU A 60 -0.72 3.07 -11.29
CA GLU A 60 -1.65 2.35 -10.41
C GLU A 60 -1.98 0.96 -10.94
N GLN A 61 -2.19 0.84 -12.26
CA GLN A 61 -2.45 -0.44 -12.90
C GLN A 61 -1.23 -1.36 -12.81
N VAL A 62 -0.03 -0.81 -13.01
CA VAL A 62 1.22 -1.56 -12.89
C VAL A 62 1.40 -2.07 -11.46
N TYR A 63 1.16 -1.24 -10.47
CA TYR A 63 1.24 -1.64 -9.07
C TYR A 63 0.21 -2.73 -8.74
N GLU A 64 -1.00 -2.63 -9.27
CA GLU A 64 -2.04 -3.64 -9.09
C GLU A 64 -1.61 -5.00 -9.65
N TRP A 65 -1.05 -5.02 -10.87
CA TRP A 65 -0.54 -6.26 -11.49
C TRP A 65 0.55 -6.91 -10.64
N LEU A 66 1.38 -6.12 -9.97
CA LEU A 66 2.52 -6.61 -9.19
C LEU A 66 2.20 -6.85 -7.72
N GLY A 67 0.99 -6.52 -7.29
CA GLY A 67 0.62 -6.62 -5.89
C GLY A 67 1.32 -5.59 -5.00
N ILE A 68 1.78 -4.49 -5.57
CA ILE A 68 2.42 -3.38 -4.85
C ILE A 68 1.36 -2.34 -4.52
N ARG A 69 1.31 -1.90 -3.27
CA ARG A 69 0.42 -0.82 -2.86
C ARG A 69 1.06 0.53 -3.21
N SER A 70 0.30 1.40 -3.90
CA SER A 70 0.75 2.76 -4.17
C SER A 70 0.74 3.59 -2.89
N GLU A 71 1.45 4.73 -2.88
CA GLU A 71 1.43 5.67 -1.76
C GLU A 71 0.00 6.09 -1.41
N GLU A 72 -0.79 6.40 -2.42
CA GLU A 72 -2.19 6.80 -2.23
C GLU A 72 -3.03 5.70 -1.58
N GLN A 73 -2.85 4.44 -2.00
CA GLN A 73 -3.54 3.30 -1.39
C GLN A 73 -3.15 3.12 0.07
N ILE A 74 -1.87 3.25 0.39
CA ILE A 74 -1.37 3.12 1.76
C ILE A 74 -1.96 4.23 2.63
N ARG A 75 -1.98 5.48 2.15
CA ARG A 75 -2.59 6.59 2.87
C ARG A 75 -4.08 6.39 3.12
N LYS A 76 -4.79 5.83 2.15
CA LYS A 76 -6.20 5.49 2.29
C LYS A 76 -6.42 4.42 3.35
N GLU A 77 -5.61 3.37 3.35
CA GLU A 77 -5.68 2.31 4.36
C GLU A 77 -5.37 2.83 5.76
N ILE A 78 -4.40 3.75 5.89
CA ILE A 78 -4.08 4.40 7.16
C ILE A 78 -5.30 5.18 7.66
N LYS A 79 -5.93 5.96 6.80
CA LYS A 79 -7.11 6.74 7.18
C LYS A 79 -8.26 5.85 7.61
N GLU A 80 -8.52 4.78 6.88
CA GLU A 80 -9.57 3.81 7.24
C GLU A 80 -9.29 3.18 8.60
N ALA A 81 -8.03 2.81 8.86
CA ALA A 81 -7.63 2.24 10.15
C ALA A 81 -7.75 3.27 11.29
N GLU A 82 -7.38 4.52 11.04
CA GLU A 82 -7.53 5.60 12.03
C GLU A 82 -9.01 5.88 12.34
N ASP A 83 -9.88 5.87 11.33
CA ASP A 83 -11.32 6.04 11.51
C ASP A 83 -11.92 4.88 12.32
N GLU A 84 -11.50 3.65 12.03
CA GLU A 84 -11.92 2.47 12.78
C GLU A 84 -11.47 2.54 14.24
N LEU A 85 -10.23 2.98 14.48
CA LEU A 85 -9.71 3.19 15.83
C LEU A 85 -10.51 4.25 16.59
N ALA A 86 -10.82 5.37 15.94
CA ALA A 86 -11.60 6.44 16.53
C ALA A 86 -13.01 5.97 16.91
N ASP A 87 -13.67 5.21 16.04
CA ASP A 87 -14.99 4.64 16.30
C ASP A 87 -14.95 3.68 17.49
N MET A 88 -13.94 2.84 17.55
CA MET A 88 -13.76 1.88 18.64
C MET A 88 -13.51 2.56 19.97
N GLN A 89 -12.67 3.61 19.97
CA GLN A 89 -12.41 4.43 21.16
C GLN A 89 -13.67 5.17 21.62
N SER A 90 -14.48 5.66 20.69
CA SER A 90 -15.76 6.34 20.99
C SER A 90 -16.74 5.36 21.62
N ASP A 91 -16.85 4.15 21.07
CA ASP A 91 -17.72 3.09 21.64
C ASP A 91 -17.28 2.71 23.05
N LEU A 92 -15.97 2.62 23.27
CA LEU A 92 -15.43 2.33 24.60
C LEU A 92 -15.76 3.43 25.59
N GLU A 93 -15.60 4.71 25.21
CA GLU A 93 -15.96 5.82 26.05
C GLU A 93 -17.45 5.84 26.41
N ASP A 94 -18.32 5.55 25.44
CA ASP A 94 -19.76 5.46 25.64
C ASP A 94 -20.11 4.37 26.66
N GLU A 95 -19.47 3.20 26.57
CA GLU A 95 -19.68 2.12 27.52
C GLU A 95 -19.19 2.48 28.94
N LEU A 96 -18.07 3.23 29.03
CA LEU A 96 -17.49 3.64 30.29
C LEU A 96 -18.21 4.85 30.93
N ASP A 97 -19.09 5.50 30.21
CA ASP A 97 -19.85 6.68 30.69
C ASP A 97 -20.98 6.30 31.64
N ASP A 98 -21.22 5.04 31.90
CA ASP A 98 -22.20 4.57 32.88
C ASP A 98 -21.65 4.73 34.29
N GLU A 99 -22.27 5.63 35.08
CA GLU A 99 -21.86 5.92 36.46
C GLU A 99 -22.07 4.76 37.41
N GLU A 100 -22.91 3.79 37.04
CA GLU A 100 -23.21 2.63 37.89
C GLU A 100 -22.14 1.52 37.79
N LEU A 101 -21.20 1.64 36.86
CA LEU A 101 -20.13 0.66 36.67
C LEU A 101 -19.15 0.69 37.84
N THR A 102 -18.81 -0.51 38.34
CA THR A 102 -17.74 -0.67 39.29
C THR A 102 -16.38 -0.55 38.62
N THR A 103 -15.32 -0.40 39.44
CA THR A 103 -13.94 -0.38 38.93
C THR A 103 -13.59 -1.67 38.20
N GLU A 104 -14.04 -2.79 38.71
CA GLU A 104 -13.82 -4.11 38.08
C GLU A 104 -14.53 -4.24 36.76
N GLU A 105 -15.79 -3.78 36.67
CA GLU A 105 -16.56 -3.79 35.42
C GLU A 105 -15.94 -2.90 34.34
N ARG A 106 -15.43 -1.74 34.74
CA ARG A 106 -14.70 -0.84 33.82
C ARG A 106 -13.43 -1.49 33.29
N ALA A 107 -12.67 -2.17 34.17
CA ALA A 107 -11.47 -2.88 33.75
C ALA A 107 -11.77 -4.01 32.77
N GLU A 108 -12.87 -4.76 32.97
CA GLU A 108 -13.30 -5.83 32.06
C GLU A 108 -13.67 -5.28 30.69
N ILE A 109 -14.37 -4.15 30.64
CA ILE A 109 -14.73 -3.48 29.38
C ILE A 109 -13.48 -3.05 28.64
N ILE A 110 -12.54 -2.40 29.30
CA ILE A 110 -11.27 -1.96 28.73
C ILE A 110 -10.48 -3.16 28.21
N ASP A 111 -10.37 -4.23 29.00
CA ASP A 111 -9.67 -5.44 28.59
C ASP A 111 -10.29 -6.10 27.36
N GLY A 112 -11.61 -5.99 27.20
CA GLY A 112 -12.31 -6.52 26.03
C GLY A 112 -12.01 -5.76 24.74
N TYR A 113 -11.77 -4.44 24.82
CA TYR A 113 -11.44 -3.60 23.68
C TYR A 113 -9.94 -3.54 23.39
N GLN A 114 -9.10 -3.72 24.40
CA GLN A 114 -7.66 -3.49 24.32
C GLN A 114 -6.96 -4.30 23.21
N PRO A 115 -7.22 -5.61 23.06
CA PRO A 115 -6.57 -6.39 22.00
C PRO A 115 -6.88 -5.85 20.60
N ASP A 116 -8.12 -5.46 20.36
CA ASP A 116 -8.57 -4.93 19.05
C ASP A 116 -7.96 -3.56 18.78
N ILE A 117 -7.91 -2.71 19.82
CA ILE A 117 -7.26 -1.39 19.73
C ILE A 117 -5.77 -1.53 19.42
N ASP A 118 -5.10 -2.43 20.12
CA ASP A 118 -3.66 -2.68 19.92
C ASP A 118 -3.37 -3.21 18.52
N GLU A 119 -4.22 -4.09 17.99
CA GLU A 119 -4.10 -4.62 16.63
C GLU A 119 -4.21 -3.51 15.58
N ILE A 120 -5.18 -2.61 15.75
CA ILE A 120 -5.38 -1.48 14.82
C ILE A 120 -4.18 -0.52 14.90
N LYS A 121 -3.69 -0.22 16.10
CA LYS A 121 -2.51 0.64 16.28
C LYS A 121 -1.27 0.06 15.64
N GLU A 122 -1.07 -1.25 15.77
CA GLU A 122 0.04 -1.95 15.14
C GLU A 122 -0.08 -1.88 13.61
N ARG A 123 -1.29 -2.10 13.08
CA ARG A 123 -1.54 -1.98 11.64
C ARG A 123 -1.23 -0.57 11.12
N ILE A 124 -1.63 0.47 11.84
CA ILE A 124 -1.33 1.87 11.48
C ILE A 124 0.19 2.10 11.50
N SER A 125 0.88 1.60 12.51
CA SER A 125 2.34 1.72 12.60
C SER A 125 3.04 1.03 11.43
N ASP A 126 2.61 -0.18 11.08
CA ASP A 126 3.17 -0.94 9.95
C ASP A 126 2.92 -0.23 8.62
N LEU A 127 1.73 0.34 8.43
CA LEU A 127 1.39 1.09 7.23
C LEU A 127 2.21 2.38 7.11
N ASN A 128 2.42 3.08 8.22
CA ASN A 128 3.27 4.28 8.25
C ASN A 128 4.72 3.95 7.94
N GLU A 129 5.23 2.83 8.45
CA GLU A 129 6.58 2.35 8.17
C GLU A 129 6.72 2.01 6.68
N GLU A 130 5.74 1.33 6.10
CA GLU A 130 5.70 1.04 4.67
C GLU A 130 5.70 2.32 3.85
N LEU A 131 4.93 3.32 4.28
CA LEU A 131 4.86 4.63 3.60
C LEU A 131 6.20 5.36 3.63
N GLU A 132 6.94 5.29 4.74
CA GLU A 132 8.26 5.91 4.86
C GLU A 132 9.30 5.27 3.95
N ASN A 133 9.13 4.00 3.62
CA ASN A 133 10.06 3.23 2.78
C ASN A 133 9.79 3.34 1.28
N ILE A 134 8.81 4.13 0.88
CA ILE A 134 8.49 4.37 -0.53
C ILE A 134 9.50 5.31 -1.19
#